data_62813ba2a56495c3c36a1094170613c1
#
_entry.id   62813ba2a56495c3c36a1094170613c1
#
_cell.length_a   1.000
_cell.length_b   1.000
_cell.length_c   1.000
_cell.angle_alpha   90.00
_cell.angle_beta   90.00
_cell.angle_gamma   90.00
#
_symmetry.space_group_name_H-M   'P 1'
#
loop_
_entity.id
_entity.type
_entity.pdbx_description
1 polymer ?
#
loop_
_entity_poly.entity_id
_entity_poly.type
_entity_poly.pdbx_seq_one_letter_code
_entity_poly.pdbx_strand_id
1 'polypeptide(L)'
;MTHAHPREMVRGLLDSDGCRFTNSVRHARRVYRYPRYTFTSASDDIRALLCEHLDLLGIAWRPVGARDVSIARREAVAALDEFLGPKR
;
A
#
# COMPACT_ATOMS: atom_id res chain seq x y z
N MET A 1 16.76 -18.45 -11.23
CA MET A 1 15.72 -17.90 -10.76
C MET A 1 15.69 -16.45 -10.74
N THR A 2 14.64 -15.97 -10.96
CA THR A 2 14.51 -14.63 -10.98
C THR A 2 14.39 -14.08 -9.66
N HIS A 3 15.09 -13.11 -9.39
CA HIS A 3 14.92 -12.40 -8.21
C HIS A 3 14.02 -11.28 -8.49
N ALA A 4 12.90 -11.34 -7.92
CA ALA A 4 11.98 -10.30 -8.07
C ALA A 4 12.57 -9.04 -7.51
N HIS A 5 12.36 -7.97 -8.20
CA HIS A 5 12.66 -6.68 -7.68
C HIS A 5 11.49 -6.28 -6.80
N PRO A 6 11.69 -6.13 -5.49
CA PRO A 6 10.56 -5.87 -4.58
C PRO A 6 9.72 -4.68 -4.99
N ARG A 7 10.35 -3.62 -5.48
CA ARG A 7 9.61 -2.44 -5.91
C ARG A 7 8.68 -2.74 -7.07
N GLU A 8 9.19 -3.48 -8.06
CA GLU A 8 8.39 -3.80 -9.23
C GLU A 8 7.25 -4.74 -8.88
N MET A 9 7.50 -5.69 -7.99
CA MET A 9 6.47 -6.61 -7.56
C MET A 9 5.35 -5.87 -6.85
N VAL A 10 5.69 -5.00 -5.91
CA VAL A 10 4.71 -4.21 -5.17
C VAL A 10 3.94 -3.31 -6.13
N ARG A 11 4.66 -2.66 -7.05
CA ARG A 11 4.04 -1.79 -8.02
C ARG A 11 3.02 -2.54 -8.86
N GLY A 12 3.41 -3.72 -9.37
CA GLY A 12 2.52 -4.51 -10.19
C GLY A 12 1.28 -4.96 -9.44
N LEU A 13 1.45 -5.41 -8.21
CA LEU A 13 0.32 -5.85 -7.41
C LEU A 13 -0.62 -4.71 -7.06
N LEU A 14 -0.08 -3.56 -6.70
CA LEU A 14 -0.90 -2.41 -6.36
C LEU A 14 -1.56 -1.78 -7.57
N ASP A 15 -0.91 -1.82 -8.73
CA ASP A 15 -1.53 -1.34 -9.96
C ASP A 15 -2.72 -2.21 -10.35
N SER A 16 -2.62 -3.49 -10.07
CA SER A 16 -3.64 -4.45 -10.46
C SER A 16 -4.85 -4.40 -9.52
N ASP A 17 -4.60 -4.57 -8.22
CA ASP A 17 -5.67 -4.72 -7.24
C ASP A 17 -5.60 -3.71 -6.10
N GLY A 18 -4.68 -2.78 -6.15
CA GLY A 18 -4.53 -1.77 -5.12
C GLY A 18 -5.33 -0.53 -5.43
N CYS A 19 -5.51 0.27 -4.40
CA CYS A 19 -6.23 1.52 -4.52
C CYS A 19 -5.56 2.55 -3.61
N ARG A 20 -5.36 3.74 -4.12
CA ARG A 20 -4.85 4.84 -3.32
C ARG A 20 -5.96 5.85 -3.14
N PHE A 21 -6.22 6.22 -1.91
CA PHE A 21 -7.21 7.25 -1.65
C PHE A 21 -6.78 8.08 -0.46
N THR A 22 -7.41 9.22 -0.30
CA THR A 22 -7.09 10.14 0.77
C THR A 22 -8.29 10.28 1.68
N ASN A 23 -8.10 9.95 2.94
CA ASN A 23 -9.13 10.19 3.95
C ASN A 23 -9.00 11.63 4.42
N SER A 24 -10.11 12.33 4.47
CA SER A 24 -10.14 13.67 5.01
C SER A 24 -10.87 13.64 6.32
N VAL A 25 -10.22 14.14 7.37
CA VAL A 25 -10.83 14.21 8.68
C VAL A 25 -10.88 15.66 9.09
N ARG A 26 -12.08 16.14 9.39
CA ARG A 26 -12.25 17.51 9.86
C ARG A 26 -12.25 17.52 11.37
N HIS A 27 -11.38 18.31 11.94
CA HIS A 27 -11.31 18.47 13.38
C HIS A 27 -11.17 19.95 13.70
N ALA A 28 -12.13 20.51 14.41
CA ALA A 28 -12.22 21.93 14.67
C ALA A 28 -12.28 22.68 13.34
N ARG A 29 -11.33 23.54 13.05
CA ARG A 29 -11.33 24.32 11.82
C ARG A 29 -10.32 23.80 10.82
N ARG A 30 -9.73 22.63 11.10
CA ARG A 30 -8.71 22.09 10.24
C ARG A 30 -9.18 20.82 9.57
N VAL A 31 -8.73 20.65 8.35
CA VAL A 31 -8.98 19.42 7.61
C VAL A 31 -7.65 18.70 7.48
N TYR A 32 -7.61 17.47 7.98
CA TYR A 32 -6.42 16.65 7.89
C TYR A 32 -6.62 15.64 6.80
N ARG A 33 -5.64 15.48 5.94
CA ARG A 33 -5.69 14.53 4.86
C ARG A 33 -4.69 13.43 5.11
N TYR A 34 -5.19 12.19 5.04
CA TYR A 34 -4.39 11.02 5.31
C TYR A 34 -4.42 10.11 4.10
N PRO A 35 -3.39 10.16 3.25
CA PRO A 35 -3.36 9.26 2.09
C PRO A 35 -3.12 7.83 2.56
N ARG A 36 -3.65 6.90 1.82
CA ARG A 36 -3.60 5.50 2.19
C ARG A 36 -3.65 4.62 0.96
N TYR A 37 -2.91 3.52 1.00
CA TYR A 37 -3.04 2.48 -0.01
C TYR A 37 -3.77 1.30 0.60
N THR A 38 -4.61 0.67 -0.20
CA THR A 38 -5.31 -0.55 0.21
C THR A 38 -5.15 -1.58 -0.88
N PHE A 39 -4.96 -2.82 -0.49
CA PHE A 39 -4.87 -3.92 -1.43
C PHE A 39 -5.82 -5.01 -0.98
N THR A 40 -6.68 -5.45 -1.87
CA THR A 40 -7.68 -6.47 -1.56
C THR A 40 -7.48 -7.66 -2.48
N SER A 41 -7.38 -8.84 -1.93
CA SER A 41 -7.27 -10.04 -2.72
C SER A 41 -7.84 -11.22 -1.95
N ALA A 42 -8.58 -12.07 -2.64
CA ALA A 42 -9.10 -13.29 -2.04
C ALA A 42 -8.01 -14.34 -1.89
N SER A 43 -6.90 -14.18 -2.59
CA SER A 43 -5.81 -15.15 -2.54
C SER A 43 -4.88 -14.85 -1.38
N ASP A 44 -4.74 -15.81 -0.46
CA ASP A 44 -3.82 -15.67 0.66
C ASP A 44 -2.39 -15.60 0.17
N ASP A 45 -2.07 -16.35 -0.88
CA ASP A 45 -0.72 -16.38 -1.42
C ASP A 45 -0.32 -15.03 -2.00
N ILE A 46 -1.23 -14.36 -2.68
CA ILE A 46 -0.95 -13.06 -3.26
C ILE A 46 -0.79 -12.01 -2.17
N ARG A 47 -1.65 -12.06 -1.15
CA ARG A 47 -1.50 -11.14 -0.02
C ARG A 47 -0.18 -11.35 0.71
N ALA A 48 0.19 -12.61 0.92
CA ALA A 48 1.47 -12.93 1.56
C ALA A 48 2.64 -12.44 0.73
N LEU A 49 2.56 -12.59 -0.58
CA LEU A 49 3.58 -12.13 -1.49
C LEU A 49 3.76 -10.62 -1.39
N LEU A 50 2.67 -9.87 -1.39
CA LEU A 50 2.73 -8.43 -1.24
C LEU A 50 3.36 -8.04 0.10
N CYS A 51 2.90 -8.65 1.19
CA CYS A 51 3.40 -8.31 2.52
C CYS A 51 4.88 -8.63 2.66
N GLU A 52 5.32 -9.74 2.10
CA GLU A 52 6.72 -10.11 2.12
C GLU A 52 7.58 -9.08 1.42
N HIS A 53 7.13 -8.62 0.25
CA HIS A 53 7.88 -7.62 -0.49
C HIS A 53 7.84 -6.25 0.19
N LEU A 54 6.73 -5.91 0.84
CA LEU A 54 6.66 -4.68 1.63
C LEU A 54 7.65 -4.73 2.78
N ASP A 55 7.76 -5.89 3.44
CA ASP A 55 8.73 -6.07 4.52
C ASP A 55 10.16 -5.90 4.01
N LEU A 56 10.45 -6.43 2.82
CA LEU A 56 11.78 -6.29 2.23
C LEU A 56 12.12 -4.83 1.96
N LEU A 57 11.13 -4.03 1.64
CA LEU A 57 11.33 -2.61 1.38
C LEU A 57 11.26 -1.75 2.64
N GLY A 58 10.96 -2.36 3.78
CA GLY A 58 10.81 -1.62 5.03
C GLY A 58 9.55 -0.79 5.09
N ILE A 59 8.53 -1.17 4.33
CA ILE A 59 7.28 -0.42 4.28
C ILE A 59 6.30 -1.05 5.26
N ALA A 60 5.82 -0.27 6.22
CA ALA A 60 4.90 -0.75 7.23
C ALA A 60 3.52 -0.98 6.62
N TRP A 61 2.91 -2.09 6.98
CA TRP A 61 1.57 -2.44 6.52
C TRP A 61 0.80 -3.08 7.67
N ARG A 62 -0.50 -3.20 7.50
CA ARG A 62 -1.32 -3.85 8.51
C ARG A 62 -2.48 -4.59 7.84
N PRO A 63 -2.83 -5.76 8.33
CA PRO A 63 -3.99 -6.46 7.77
C PRO A 63 -5.28 -5.81 8.27
N VAL A 64 -6.28 -5.80 7.40
CA VAL A 64 -7.59 -5.28 7.75
C VAL A 64 -8.60 -6.31 7.28
N GLY A 65 -9.26 -6.96 8.23
CA GLY A 65 -10.16 -8.03 7.87
C GLY A 65 -9.41 -9.23 7.31
N ALA A 66 -10.09 -10.04 6.54
CA ALA A 66 -9.54 -11.28 6.02
C ALA A 66 -8.87 -11.15 4.66
N ARG A 67 -9.16 -10.07 3.94
CA ARG A 67 -8.70 -9.95 2.55
C ARG A 67 -7.97 -8.67 2.22
N ASP A 68 -7.87 -7.76 3.17
CA ASP A 68 -7.32 -6.45 2.89
C ASP A 68 -5.99 -6.22 3.58
N VAL A 69 -5.13 -5.50 2.89
CA VAL A 69 -3.87 -5.03 3.44
C VAL A 69 -3.89 -3.50 3.32
N SER A 70 -3.59 -2.83 4.41
CA SER A 70 -3.63 -1.37 4.45
C SER A 70 -2.24 -0.80 4.71
N ILE A 71 -1.90 0.23 3.97
CA ILE A 71 -0.65 0.96 4.15
C ILE A 71 -1.05 2.40 4.38
N ALA A 72 -1.01 2.82 5.65
CA ALA A 72 -1.51 4.13 6.04
C ALA A 72 -0.48 5.01 6.72
N ARG A 73 0.66 4.44 7.12
CA ARG A 73 1.70 5.25 7.75
C ARG A 73 2.25 6.25 6.77
N ARG A 74 2.48 7.46 7.25
CA ARG A 74 2.96 8.53 6.39
C ARG A 74 4.23 8.15 5.65
N GLU A 75 5.21 7.61 6.34
CA GLU A 75 6.46 7.22 5.72
C GLU A 75 6.27 6.10 4.70
N ALA A 76 5.37 5.18 5.00
CA ALA A 76 5.10 4.06 4.10
C ALA A 76 4.42 4.54 2.82
N VAL A 77 3.44 5.42 2.96
CA VAL A 77 2.74 5.99 1.81
C VAL A 77 3.71 6.83 0.97
N ALA A 78 4.56 7.59 1.63
CA ALA A 78 5.55 8.40 0.91
C ALA A 78 6.51 7.52 0.13
N ALA A 79 6.93 6.40 0.71
CA ALA A 79 7.82 5.49 0.03
C ALA A 79 7.16 4.87 -1.20
N LEU A 80 5.88 4.50 -1.08
CA LEU A 80 5.14 3.98 -2.22
C LEU A 80 4.94 5.03 -3.29
N ASP A 81 4.59 6.25 -2.90
CA ASP A 81 4.40 7.34 -3.86
C ASP A 81 5.66 7.62 -4.66
N GLU A 82 6.81 7.40 -4.04
CA GLU A 82 8.08 7.68 -4.66
C GLU A 82 8.30 6.81 -5.89
N PHE A 83 8.02 5.51 -5.80
CA PHE A 83 8.28 4.65 -6.95
C PHE A 83 7.03 4.26 -7.73
N LEU A 84 5.86 4.41 -7.16
CA LEU A 84 4.63 4.23 -7.92
C LEU A 84 4.30 5.48 -8.72
N GLY A 85 4.70 6.61 -8.21
CA GLY A 85 4.40 7.87 -8.82
C GLY A 85 2.96 8.28 -8.55
N PRO A 86 2.61 9.52 -8.86
CA PRO A 86 1.25 9.99 -8.66
C PRO A 86 0.32 9.32 -9.65
N LYS A 87 -0.82 8.90 -9.17
CA LYS A 87 -1.84 8.34 -10.03
C LYS A 87 -2.59 9.48 -10.69
N ARG A 88 -2.91 9.28 -11.91
CA ARG A 88 -3.60 10.31 -12.66
C ARG A 88 -4.92 9.85 -13.15
#